data_d41f22a810213c8afc6aded00b3c70da
#
_entry.id   d41f22a810213c8afc6aded00b3c70da
#
_cell.length_a   1.000
_cell.length_b   1.000
_cell.length_c   1.000
_cell.angle_alpha   90.00
_cell.angle_beta   90.00
_cell.angle_gamma   90.00
#
_symmetry.space_group_name_H-M   'P 1'
#
loop_
_entity.id
_entity.type
_entity.pdbx_description
1 polymer ?
#
loop_
_entity_poly.entity_id
_entity_poly.type
_entity_poly.pdbx_seq_one_letter_code
_entity_poly.pdbx_strand_id
1 'polypeptide(L)'
;MRKFIGVVLFVCLVSFMVAAQETPKAEVFGGYQFTHLEPSLNANGWNGAVNYYFNNWLGVTGDFSGAYKSGGSLTTFTGGPVISSHKGKVAPFAHALFGGGHFSSSGLGNTAFTMMFGGGVDLGDQKFAFRLAQVDWMMFHDNGVTSSKNVRVSTGLMFRF
;
A
#
# COMPACT_ATOMS: atom_id res chain seq x y z
N MET A 1 -13.98 32.83 2.54
CA MET A 1 -14.14 31.76 1.56
C MET A 1 -13.26 30.52 1.85
N ARG A 2 -11.97 30.64 2.17
CA ARG A 2 -11.08 29.48 2.47
C ARG A 2 -11.53 28.61 3.66
N LYS A 3 -12.13 29.19 4.70
CA LYS A 3 -12.66 28.47 5.87
C LYS A 3 -13.95 27.69 5.57
N PHE A 4 -14.78 28.18 4.64
CA PHE A 4 -15.99 27.50 4.20
C PHE A 4 -15.70 26.23 3.39
N ILE A 5 -14.65 26.25 2.56
CA ILE A 5 -14.24 25.08 1.77
C ILE A 5 -13.79 23.94 2.69
N GLY A 6 -13.05 24.25 3.77
CA GLY A 6 -12.63 23.25 4.76
C GLY A 6 -13.79 22.60 5.51
N VAL A 7 -14.82 23.38 5.86
CA VAL A 7 -16.02 22.86 6.52
C VAL A 7 -16.87 22.02 5.57
N VAL A 8 -17.03 22.42 4.32
CA VAL A 8 -17.75 21.63 3.31
C VAL A 8 -17.02 20.32 3.02
N LEU A 9 -15.68 20.34 2.91
CA LEU A 9 -14.88 19.13 2.74
C LEU A 9 -15.00 18.19 3.94
N PHE A 10 -14.99 18.73 5.17
CA PHE A 10 -15.14 17.96 6.40
C PHE A 10 -16.55 17.35 6.53
N VAL A 11 -17.61 18.11 6.18
CA VAL A 11 -19.00 17.63 6.18
C VAL A 11 -19.20 16.57 5.09
N CYS A 12 -18.63 16.71 3.90
CA CYS A 12 -18.64 15.66 2.88
C CYS A 12 -17.94 14.38 3.34
N LEU A 13 -16.81 14.48 4.05
CA LEU A 13 -16.10 13.32 4.61
C LEU A 13 -16.91 12.60 5.69
N VAL A 14 -17.68 13.32 6.50
CA VAL A 14 -18.53 12.74 7.57
C VAL A 14 -19.80 12.11 7.00
N SER A 15 -20.34 12.60 5.89
CA SER A 15 -21.58 12.10 5.29
C SER A 15 -21.47 10.71 4.64
N PHE A 16 -20.25 10.18 4.44
CA PHE A 16 -20.03 8.83 3.92
C PHE A 16 -20.09 7.71 4.97
N MET A 17 -20.40 8.01 6.24
CA MET A 17 -20.40 7.02 7.32
C MET A 17 -21.67 6.17 7.42
N VAL A 18 -22.64 6.27 6.52
CA VAL A 18 -23.92 5.54 6.65
C VAL A 18 -24.20 4.68 5.42
N ALA A 19 -23.62 3.46 5.42
CA ALA A 19 -24.23 2.30 4.75
C ALA A 19 -23.63 1.04 5.38
N ALA A 20 -24.29 0.56 6.43
CA ALA A 20 -23.97 -0.71 7.07
C ALA A 20 -24.44 -1.86 6.16
N GLN A 21 -23.52 -2.45 5.43
CA GLN A 21 -23.59 -3.84 4.97
C GLN A 21 -22.28 -4.48 5.39
N GLU A 22 -22.36 -5.75 5.81
CA GLU A 22 -21.27 -6.54 6.40
C GLU A 22 -20.05 -6.68 5.47
N THR A 23 -19.32 -5.61 5.34
CA THR A 23 -18.00 -5.59 4.68
C THR A 23 -16.95 -5.70 5.77
N PRO A 24 -15.90 -6.50 5.61
CA PRO A 24 -14.84 -6.56 6.57
C PRO A 24 -14.27 -5.16 6.77
N LYS A 25 -14.23 -4.72 8.03
CA LYS A 25 -13.75 -3.36 8.38
C LYS A 25 -12.24 -3.30 8.44
N ALA A 26 -11.60 -4.41 8.75
CA ALA A 26 -10.16 -4.50 8.85
C ALA A 26 -9.63 -5.70 8.07
N GLU A 27 -8.50 -5.51 7.41
CA GLU A 27 -7.80 -6.57 6.69
C GLU A 27 -6.32 -6.52 7.06
N VAL A 28 -5.71 -7.69 7.20
CA VAL A 28 -4.27 -7.85 7.43
C VAL A 28 -3.71 -8.72 6.33
N PHE A 29 -2.76 -8.18 5.60
CA PHE A 29 -2.04 -8.85 4.53
C PHE A 29 -0.63 -9.22 4.97
N GLY A 30 -0.17 -10.38 4.55
CA GLY A 30 1.22 -10.80 4.68
C GLY A 30 1.63 -11.67 3.49
N GLY A 31 2.80 -11.37 2.91
CA GLY A 31 3.22 -12.07 1.72
C GLY A 31 4.66 -11.83 1.31
N TYR A 32 4.98 -12.45 0.19
CA TYR A 32 6.25 -12.31 -0.50
C TYR A 32 6.21 -11.11 -1.46
N GLN A 33 7.35 -10.43 -1.60
CA GLN A 33 7.53 -9.40 -2.62
C GLN A 33 8.80 -9.60 -3.44
N PHE A 34 8.71 -9.19 -4.70
CA PHE A 34 9.82 -8.96 -5.59
C PHE A 34 9.84 -7.47 -5.95
N THR A 35 11.00 -6.84 -5.83
CA THR A 35 11.17 -5.41 -6.12
C THR A 35 12.27 -5.23 -7.14
N HIS A 36 11.94 -4.52 -8.21
CA HIS A 36 12.89 -4.06 -9.21
C HIS A 36 13.18 -2.58 -8.99
N LEU A 37 14.43 -2.24 -8.73
CA LEU A 37 14.91 -0.88 -8.50
C LEU A 37 15.88 -0.45 -9.62
N GLU A 38 15.77 0.80 -10.03
CA GLU A 38 16.70 1.41 -10.99
C GLU A 38 18.11 1.55 -10.40
N PRO A 39 19.22 1.32 -11.18
CA PRO A 39 19.26 1.06 -12.62
C PRO A 39 19.04 -0.41 -13.04
N SER A 40 19.17 -1.40 -12.16
CA SER A 40 18.95 -2.83 -12.45
C SER A 40 19.10 -3.71 -11.21
N LEU A 41 18.64 -3.24 -10.06
CA LEU A 41 18.72 -3.98 -8.81
C LEU A 41 17.43 -4.75 -8.58
N ASN A 42 17.53 -6.08 -8.48
CA ASN A 42 16.41 -6.94 -8.11
C ASN A 42 16.60 -7.38 -6.66
N ALA A 43 15.57 -7.23 -5.85
CA ALA A 43 15.56 -7.61 -4.45
C ALA A 43 14.29 -8.41 -4.13
N ASN A 44 14.45 -9.39 -3.25
CA ASN A 44 13.37 -10.24 -2.77
C ASN A 44 13.11 -9.91 -1.30
N GLY A 45 11.87 -10.12 -0.85
CA GLY A 45 11.57 -9.87 0.54
C GLY A 45 10.13 -10.19 0.94
N TRP A 46 9.67 -9.48 1.95
CA TRP A 46 8.33 -9.63 2.52
C TRP A 46 7.59 -8.30 2.46
N ASN A 47 6.26 -8.39 2.38
CA ASN A 47 5.36 -7.27 2.46
C ASN A 47 4.22 -7.58 3.43
N GLY A 48 3.92 -6.66 4.30
CA GLY A 48 2.78 -6.69 5.20
C GLY A 48 1.98 -5.41 5.10
N ALA A 49 0.65 -5.51 5.15
CA ALA A 49 -0.22 -4.35 5.15
C ALA A 49 -1.42 -4.53 6.07
N VAL A 50 -1.90 -3.42 6.61
CA VAL A 50 -3.14 -3.35 7.38
C VAL A 50 -4.05 -2.34 6.71
N ASN A 51 -5.25 -2.78 6.33
CA ASN A 51 -6.28 -1.93 5.75
C ASN A 51 -7.41 -1.71 6.75
N TYR A 52 -7.95 -0.52 6.79
CA TYR A 52 -9.16 -0.19 7.54
C TYR A 52 -10.14 0.53 6.63
N TYR A 53 -11.35 -0.01 6.46
CA TYR A 53 -12.38 0.53 5.57
C TYR A 53 -13.42 1.34 6.33
N PHE A 54 -13.66 2.55 5.88
CA PHE A 54 -14.70 3.44 6.41
C PHE A 54 -16.08 3.08 5.84
N ASN A 55 -16.09 2.55 4.62
CA ASN A 55 -17.27 2.08 3.91
C ASN A 55 -16.91 0.89 3.00
N ASN A 56 -17.86 0.40 2.19
CA ASN A 56 -17.72 -0.80 1.37
C ASN A 56 -16.63 -0.73 0.29
N TRP A 57 -16.03 0.43 0.05
CA TRP A 57 -15.08 0.61 -1.06
C TRP A 57 -13.88 1.51 -0.74
N LEU A 58 -13.98 2.37 0.29
CA LEU A 58 -12.94 3.33 0.64
C LEU A 58 -12.37 3.05 2.03
N GLY A 59 -11.06 3.02 2.13
CA GLY A 59 -10.33 2.85 3.38
C GLY A 59 -8.99 3.53 3.38
N VAL A 60 -8.23 3.25 4.42
CA VAL A 60 -6.82 3.60 4.56
C VAL A 60 -6.01 2.33 4.74
N THR A 61 -4.77 2.35 4.27
CA THR A 61 -3.81 1.27 4.45
C THR A 61 -2.51 1.78 5.03
N GLY A 62 -1.90 0.98 5.90
CA GLY A 62 -0.52 1.09 6.29
C GLY A 62 0.25 -0.10 5.72
N ASP A 63 1.33 0.15 4.99
CA ASP A 63 2.14 -0.85 4.31
C ASP A 63 3.56 -0.82 4.84
N PHE A 64 4.07 -1.99 5.17
CA PHE A 64 5.44 -2.22 5.60
C PHE A 64 6.07 -3.29 4.73
N SER A 65 7.29 -3.04 4.27
CA SER A 65 7.99 -4.06 3.50
C SER A 65 9.50 -4.03 3.70
N GLY A 66 10.12 -5.19 3.51
CA GLY A 66 11.56 -5.35 3.50
C GLY A 66 12.00 -6.10 2.26
N ALA A 67 12.90 -5.50 1.48
CA ALA A 67 13.52 -6.13 0.31
C ALA A 67 15.02 -6.23 0.53
N TYR A 68 15.58 -7.41 0.26
CA TYR A 68 16.97 -7.73 0.55
C TYR A 68 17.69 -8.25 -0.67
N LYS A 69 18.94 -7.81 -0.80
CA LYS A 69 19.90 -8.34 -1.77
C LYS A 69 21.31 -8.34 -1.16
N SER A 70 22.21 -9.17 -1.66
CA SER A 70 23.60 -9.22 -1.20
C SER A 70 24.23 -7.81 -1.18
N GLY A 71 24.56 -7.32 0.04
CA GLY A 71 25.15 -6.01 0.26
C GLY A 71 24.20 -4.84 0.48
N GLY A 72 22.87 -5.04 0.47
CA GLY A 72 21.93 -3.96 0.74
C GLY A 72 20.53 -4.42 1.11
N SER A 73 19.78 -3.52 1.76
CA SER A 73 18.38 -3.70 2.07
C SER A 73 17.59 -2.41 1.85
N LEU A 74 16.33 -2.57 1.48
CA LEU A 74 15.35 -1.51 1.41
C LEU A 74 14.19 -1.86 2.35
N THR A 75 13.94 -1.03 3.34
CA THR A 75 12.77 -1.11 4.19
C THR A 75 11.85 0.05 3.86
N THR A 76 10.57 -0.20 3.61
CA THR A 76 9.59 0.84 3.36
C THR A 76 8.50 0.84 4.42
N PHE A 77 8.03 2.02 4.79
CA PHE A 77 6.88 2.25 5.63
C PHE A 77 6.05 3.37 5.01
N THR A 78 4.87 3.03 4.57
CA THR A 78 4.00 3.95 3.83
C THR A 78 2.55 3.79 4.28
N GLY A 79 1.75 4.81 4.04
CA GLY A 79 0.33 4.77 4.33
C GLY A 79 -0.44 5.70 3.41
N GLY A 80 -1.72 5.42 3.22
CA GLY A 80 -2.56 6.24 2.37
C GLY A 80 -3.92 5.63 2.05
N PRO A 81 -4.68 6.26 1.16
CA PRO A 81 -6.00 5.78 0.76
C PRO A 81 -5.92 4.48 -0.04
N VAL A 82 -6.90 3.62 0.19
CA VAL A 82 -7.16 2.40 -0.58
C VAL A 82 -8.62 2.37 -0.99
N ILE A 83 -8.86 1.95 -2.22
CA ILE A 83 -10.18 1.63 -2.73
C ILE A 83 -10.23 0.16 -3.10
N SER A 84 -11.29 -0.53 -2.73
CA SER A 84 -11.47 -1.95 -3.02
C SER A 84 -12.94 -2.26 -3.29
N SER A 85 -13.19 -3.28 -4.09
CA SER A 85 -14.51 -3.82 -4.31
C SER A 85 -14.64 -5.17 -3.62
N HIS A 86 -15.46 -5.26 -2.58
CA HIS A 86 -15.70 -6.50 -1.83
C HIS A 86 -16.94 -7.27 -2.33
N LYS A 87 -17.33 -7.08 -3.59
CA LYS A 87 -18.48 -7.76 -4.18
C LYS A 87 -18.08 -9.14 -4.74
N GLY A 88 -18.43 -10.20 -4.01
CA GLY A 88 -18.15 -11.57 -4.43
C GLY A 88 -16.76 -12.07 -4.03
N LYS A 89 -16.27 -13.09 -4.74
CA LYS A 89 -14.98 -13.76 -4.43
C LYS A 89 -13.76 -13.04 -5.01
N VAL A 90 -13.97 -12.11 -5.91
CA VAL A 90 -12.90 -11.33 -6.58
C VAL A 90 -12.98 -9.90 -6.09
N ALA A 91 -11.94 -9.44 -5.44
CA ALA A 91 -11.84 -8.11 -4.86
C ALA A 91 -10.66 -7.33 -5.50
N PRO A 92 -10.88 -6.61 -6.60
CA PRO A 92 -9.89 -5.69 -7.12
C PRO A 92 -9.74 -4.49 -6.18
N PHE A 93 -8.50 -4.01 -6.05
CA PHE A 93 -8.18 -2.84 -5.24
C PHE A 93 -7.13 -1.96 -5.92
N ALA A 94 -7.10 -0.70 -5.53
CA ALA A 94 -6.05 0.24 -5.88
C ALA A 94 -5.73 1.14 -4.68
N HIS A 95 -4.48 1.63 -4.60
CA HIS A 95 -4.05 2.49 -3.51
C HIS A 95 -3.03 3.54 -3.97
N ALA A 96 -2.94 4.60 -3.17
CA ALA A 96 -1.88 5.60 -3.27
C ALA A 96 -1.25 5.76 -1.88
N LEU A 97 0.03 5.42 -1.76
CA LEU A 97 0.75 5.36 -0.50
C LEU A 97 1.88 6.38 -0.46
N PHE A 98 2.09 6.97 0.71
CA PHE A 98 3.10 7.99 0.97
C PHE A 98 3.82 7.66 2.28
N GLY A 99 5.14 7.86 2.32
CA GLY A 99 5.91 7.58 3.52
C GLY A 99 7.41 7.65 3.31
N GLY A 100 8.15 6.71 3.89
CA GLY A 100 9.59 6.65 3.80
C GLY A 100 10.11 5.31 3.31
N GLY A 101 11.23 5.36 2.60
CA GLY A 101 12.04 4.21 2.23
C GLY A 101 13.44 4.36 2.79
N HIS A 102 13.86 3.43 3.62
CA HIS A 102 15.19 3.39 4.20
C HIS A 102 16.06 2.41 3.45
N PHE A 103 17.08 2.95 2.78
CA PHE A 103 18.11 2.18 2.09
C PHE A 103 19.29 1.97 3.03
N SER A 104 19.75 0.75 3.15
CA SER A 104 20.95 0.42 3.90
C SER A 104 21.90 -0.39 3.03
N SER A 105 23.17 0.07 2.92
CA SER A 105 24.23 -0.61 2.18
C SER A 105 25.57 -0.35 2.85
N SER A 106 26.30 -1.43 3.13
CA SER A 106 27.67 -1.37 3.68
C SER A 106 27.86 -0.47 4.92
N GLY A 107 26.82 -0.43 5.81
CA GLY A 107 26.89 0.38 7.05
C GLY A 107 26.48 1.85 6.87
N LEU A 108 26.13 2.27 5.68
CA LEU A 108 25.54 3.58 5.39
C LEU A 108 24.04 3.43 5.18
N GLY A 109 23.26 4.26 5.87
CA GLY A 109 21.80 4.32 5.73
C GLY A 109 21.37 5.67 5.18
N ASN A 110 20.44 5.66 4.22
CA ASN A 110 19.75 6.85 3.73
C ASN A 110 18.25 6.65 3.71
N THR A 111 17.49 7.71 4.02
CA THR A 111 16.04 7.66 4.00
C THR A 111 15.50 8.64 2.96
N ALA A 112 14.73 8.13 2.02
CA ALA A 112 14.08 8.90 0.97
C ALA A 112 12.58 8.99 1.19
N PHE A 113 11.96 10.10 0.82
CA PHE A 113 10.52 10.17 0.73
C PHE A 113 10.03 9.24 -0.38
N THR A 114 9.03 8.42 -0.05
CA THR A 114 8.56 7.35 -0.93
C THR A 114 7.08 7.56 -1.25
N MET A 115 6.76 7.49 -2.53
CA MET A 115 5.39 7.42 -3.03
C MET A 115 5.21 6.10 -3.79
N MET A 116 4.04 5.45 -3.58
CA MET A 116 3.68 4.24 -4.30
C MET A 116 2.25 4.36 -4.83
N PHE A 117 2.08 4.03 -6.09
CA PHE A 117 0.77 3.94 -6.73
C PHE A 117 0.62 2.55 -7.29
N GLY A 118 -0.43 1.86 -6.88
CA GLY A 118 -0.58 0.49 -7.30
C GLY A 118 -1.96 -0.08 -7.03
N GLY A 119 -2.05 -1.37 -7.23
CA GLY A 119 -3.25 -2.13 -7.01
C GLY A 119 -3.07 -3.59 -7.33
N GLY A 120 -4.13 -4.34 -7.15
CA GLY A 120 -4.09 -5.78 -7.33
C GLY A 120 -5.46 -6.42 -7.26
N VAL A 121 -5.44 -7.73 -7.10
CA VAL A 121 -6.64 -8.54 -7.02
C VAL A 121 -6.50 -9.56 -5.89
N ASP A 122 -7.46 -9.57 -5.00
CA ASP A 122 -7.61 -10.56 -3.94
C ASP A 122 -8.71 -11.55 -4.32
N LEU A 123 -8.46 -12.84 -4.14
CA LEU A 123 -9.42 -13.93 -4.35
C LEU A 123 -9.71 -14.64 -3.04
N GLY A 124 -10.96 -14.72 -2.65
CA GLY A 124 -11.35 -15.43 -1.44
C GLY A 124 -12.71 -15.06 -0.92
N ASP A 125 -12.94 -15.43 0.33
CA ASP A 125 -14.19 -15.21 1.04
C ASP A 125 -14.06 -14.01 2.01
N GLN A 126 -15.12 -13.78 2.80
CA GLN A 126 -15.18 -12.65 3.74
C GLN A 126 -14.17 -12.71 4.88
N LYS A 127 -13.61 -13.90 5.20
CA LYS A 127 -12.64 -14.06 6.30
C LYS A 127 -11.22 -14.28 5.82
N PHE A 128 -11.05 -14.88 4.64
CA PHE A 128 -9.77 -15.27 4.12
C PHE A 128 -9.70 -15.07 2.61
N ALA A 129 -8.65 -14.44 2.15
CA ALA A 129 -8.39 -14.27 0.73
C ALA A 129 -6.91 -14.49 0.41
N PHE A 130 -6.64 -14.80 -0.84
CA PHE A 130 -5.31 -14.88 -1.41
C PHE A 130 -5.11 -13.71 -2.37
N ARG A 131 -4.08 -12.91 -2.14
CA ARG A 131 -3.68 -11.86 -3.07
C ARG A 131 -2.92 -12.49 -4.22
N LEU A 132 -3.56 -12.58 -5.39
CA LEU A 132 -2.94 -13.14 -6.58
C LEU A 132 -1.73 -12.34 -7.02
N ALA A 133 -1.91 -11.05 -7.14
CA ALA A 133 -0.88 -10.12 -7.51
C ALA A 133 -1.24 -8.71 -7.02
N GLN A 134 -0.24 -8.00 -6.54
CA GLN A 134 -0.24 -6.56 -6.33
C GLN A 134 0.95 -6.01 -7.10
N VAL A 135 0.75 -4.94 -7.84
CA VAL A 135 1.80 -4.25 -8.58
C VAL A 135 1.81 -2.79 -8.14
N ASP A 136 2.95 -2.33 -7.67
CA ASP A 136 3.16 -0.96 -7.21
C ASP A 136 4.28 -0.30 -8.01
N TRP A 137 3.99 0.85 -8.54
CA TRP A 137 4.98 1.77 -9.07
C TRP A 137 5.48 2.65 -7.93
N MET A 138 6.80 2.62 -7.71
CA MET A 138 7.45 3.27 -6.58
C MET A 138 8.30 4.44 -7.05
N MET A 139 8.16 5.58 -6.38
CA MET A 139 9.01 6.75 -6.56
C MET A 139 9.71 7.08 -5.25
N PHE A 140 11.02 7.32 -5.34
CA PHE A 140 11.83 7.77 -4.22
C PHE A 140 12.36 9.17 -4.51
N HIS A 141 12.17 10.07 -3.56
CA HIS A 141 12.66 11.44 -3.65
C HIS A 141 13.61 11.73 -2.50
N ASP A 142 14.86 12.06 -2.83
CA ASP A 142 15.90 12.41 -1.87
C ASP A 142 16.79 13.53 -2.42
N ASN A 143 17.05 14.58 -1.64
CA ASN A 143 17.96 15.69 -1.96
C ASN A 143 17.78 16.29 -3.37
N GLY A 144 16.52 16.40 -3.84
CA GLY A 144 16.20 16.95 -5.16
C GLY A 144 16.34 15.96 -6.33
N VAL A 145 16.70 14.71 -6.06
CA VAL A 145 16.77 13.65 -7.07
C VAL A 145 15.55 12.75 -6.91
N THR A 146 14.90 12.42 -8.03
CA THR A 146 13.75 11.52 -8.05
C THR A 146 14.06 10.29 -8.90
N SER A 147 13.97 9.11 -8.29
CA SER A 147 14.00 7.81 -9.00
C SER A 147 12.57 7.30 -9.12
N SER A 148 12.07 7.10 -10.34
CA SER A 148 10.67 6.77 -10.62
C SER A 148 10.46 5.48 -11.43
N LYS A 149 11.51 4.74 -11.75
CA LYS A 149 11.40 3.49 -12.53
C LYS A 149 11.53 2.25 -11.64
N ASN A 150 10.86 2.28 -10.50
CA ASN A 150 10.91 1.18 -9.55
C ASN A 150 9.55 0.50 -9.50
N VAL A 151 9.54 -0.81 -9.49
CA VAL A 151 8.31 -1.63 -9.47
C VAL A 151 8.43 -2.69 -8.40
N ARG A 152 7.37 -2.83 -7.59
CA ARG A 152 7.19 -3.91 -6.63
C ARG A 152 6.05 -4.81 -7.08
N VAL A 153 6.25 -6.11 -7.01
CA VAL A 153 5.19 -7.12 -7.19
C VAL A 153 5.09 -7.93 -5.92
N SER A 154 3.88 -8.09 -5.39
CA SER A 154 3.62 -8.84 -4.15
C SER A 154 2.50 -9.85 -4.33
N THR A 155 2.60 -10.96 -3.58
CA THR A 155 1.59 -12.02 -3.50
C THR A 155 1.55 -12.56 -2.07
N GLY A 156 0.41 -13.06 -1.59
CA GLY A 156 0.32 -13.58 -0.23
C GLY A 156 -1.09 -13.78 0.29
N LEU A 157 -1.21 -13.85 1.60
CA LEU A 157 -2.45 -14.15 2.29
C LEU A 157 -3.05 -12.90 2.91
N MET A 158 -4.39 -12.83 2.90
CA MET A 158 -5.19 -11.76 3.48
C MET A 158 -6.18 -12.34 4.48
N PHE A 159 -6.16 -11.81 5.70
CA PHE A 159 -7.16 -12.08 6.72
C PHE A 159 -8.09 -10.88 6.86
N ARG A 160 -9.39 -11.12 6.94
CA ARG A 160 -10.45 -10.12 7.00
C ARG A 160 -11.26 -10.27 8.29
N PHE A 161 -11.57 -9.09 8.91
CA PHE A 161 -12.26 -9.00 10.21
C PHE A 161 -13.45 -8.06 10.14
#